data_2d0909d7ad393a5f657d01c1781bb6b1
#
_entry.id   2d0909d7ad393a5f657d01c1781bb6b1
#
_cell.length_a   1.000
_cell.length_b   1.000
_cell.length_c   1.000
_cell.angle_alpha   90.00
_cell.angle_beta   90.00
_cell.angle_gamma   90.00
#
_symmetry.space_group_name_H-M   'P 1'
#
loop_
_entity.id
_entity.type
_entity.pdbx_description
1 polymer ?
#
loop_
_entity_poly.entity_id
_entity_poly.type
_entity_poly.pdbx_seq_one_letter_code
_entity_poly.pdbx_strand_id
1 'polypeptide(L)'
;TNVREYLKSYDVGPINKLSYTKHHESHAAYGYYGTNSGNTRWAIVVLDSIGEFETYTIWDGLGGRIKRIHSQGYPHSIGLWYSAMTQRLGLVANKDEYLVAQMAKQGNAERYKKDVDELFDINYPSVKFNVNMHRGLDAWLPDADANDLAAAVQSKFEEIIMGISLWLKNVHHYEQVCFMGGCALNKPAIDNVINSRMFQHVHVPKHPGDPGSCLGSVFAKTKTRVDFSDKIWYNSTTDGKGK
;
A
#
# COMPACT_ATOMS: atom_id res chain seq x y z
N THR A 1 8.85 -6.42 -25.15
CA THR A 1 8.72 -7.91 -25.05
C THR A 1 7.26 -8.26 -25.34
N ASN A 2 7.03 -9.22 -26.21
CA ASN A 2 5.68 -9.71 -26.50
C ASN A 2 5.22 -10.59 -25.33
N VAL A 3 4.16 -10.18 -24.62
CA VAL A 3 3.65 -10.89 -23.43
C VAL A 3 3.30 -12.35 -23.74
N ARG A 4 2.78 -12.65 -24.94
CA ARG A 4 2.48 -14.03 -25.35
C ARG A 4 3.74 -14.89 -25.43
N GLU A 5 4.81 -14.38 -26.03
CA GLU A 5 6.09 -15.09 -26.13
C GLU A 5 6.73 -15.29 -24.76
N TYR A 6 6.65 -14.28 -23.90
CA TYR A 6 7.12 -14.39 -22.53
C TYR A 6 6.35 -15.47 -21.74
N LEU A 7 5.02 -15.50 -21.84
CA LEU A 7 4.20 -16.50 -21.17
C LEU A 7 4.42 -17.93 -21.69
N LYS A 8 4.71 -18.10 -22.99
CA LYS A 8 5.06 -19.42 -23.55
C LYS A 8 6.31 -20.03 -22.92
N SER A 9 7.27 -19.21 -22.47
CA SER A 9 8.48 -19.71 -21.83
C SER A 9 8.23 -20.38 -20.44
N TYR A 10 7.04 -20.18 -19.87
CA TYR A 10 6.62 -20.80 -18.60
C TYR A 10 5.69 -22.00 -18.78
N ASP A 11 5.55 -22.52 -20.00
CA ASP A 11 4.71 -23.70 -20.31
C ASP A 11 3.26 -23.60 -19.78
N VAL A 12 2.68 -22.40 -19.84
CA VAL A 12 1.31 -22.13 -19.35
C VAL A 12 0.21 -22.66 -20.29
N GLY A 13 0.56 -23.51 -21.25
CA GLY A 13 -0.38 -24.09 -22.20
C GLY A 13 -0.82 -23.12 -23.32
N PRO A 14 -1.83 -23.47 -24.13
CA PRO A 14 -2.27 -22.67 -25.24
C PRO A 14 -2.91 -21.35 -24.78
N ILE A 15 -2.36 -20.20 -25.22
CA ILE A 15 -2.87 -18.88 -24.88
C ILE A 15 -3.86 -18.42 -25.96
N ASN A 16 -5.13 -18.71 -25.78
CA ASN A 16 -6.19 -18.33 -26.72
C ASN A 16 -6.59 -16.86 -26.57
N LYS A 17 -6.63 -16.34 -25.33
CA LYS A 17 -7.03 -14.97 -25.06
C LYS A 17 -6.19 -14.37 -23.92
N LEU A 18 -5.68 -13.16 -24.13
CA LEU A 18 -5.10 -12.33 -23.07
C LEU A 18 -6.11 -11.25 -22.68
N SER A 19 -6.27 -11.03 -21.39
CA SER A 19 -6.98 -9.88 -20.87
C SER A 19 -6.06 -9.12 -19.91
N TYR A 20 -6.27 -7.84 -19.83
CA TYR A 20 -5.48 -6.92 -19.04
C TYR A 20 -6.29 -6.39 -17.85
N THR A 21 -5.66 -6.28 -16.70
CA THR A 21 -6.21 -5.62 -15.50
C THR A 21 -5.21 -4.57 -15.05
N LYS A 22 -5.67 -3.37 -14.75
CA LYS A 22 -4.80 -2.31 -14.23
C LYS A 22 -4.22 -2.70 -12.88
N HIS A 23 -3.00 -2.23 -12.60
CA HIS A 23 -2.26 -2.59 -11.39
C HIS A 23 -3.07 -2.31 -10.12
N HIS A 24 -3.50 -1.07 -9.89
CA HIS A 24 -4.29 -0.72 -8.71
C HIS A 24 -5.67 -1.39 -8.67
N GLU A 25 -6.28 -1.68 -9.84
CA GLU A 25 -7.51 -2.47 -9.90
C GLU A 25 -7.28 -3.91 -9.43
N SER A 26 -6.11 -4.50 -9.75
CA SER A 26 -5.78 -5.85 -9.28
C SER A 26 -5.60 -5.90 -7.77
N HIS A 27 -4.89 -4.94 -7.18
CA HIS A 27 -4.81 -4.81 -5.71
C HIS A 27 -6.20 -4.65 -5.08
N ALA A 28 -7.02 -3.74 -5.60
CA ALA A 28 -8.35 -3.50 -5.07
C ALA A 28 -9.26 -4.74 -5.17
N ALA A 29 -9.18 -5.46 -6.28
CA ALA A 29 -9.93 -6.70 -6.47
C ALA A 29 -9.46 -7.80 -5.51
N TYR A 30 -8.16 -7.95 -5.27
CA TYR A 30 -7.65 -8.89 -4.27
C TYR A 30 -8.15 -8.55 -2.88
N GLY A 31 -8.06 -7.29 -2.46
CA GLY A 31 -8.56 -6.84 -1.16
C GLY A 31 -10.06 -7.08 -0.99
N TYR A 32 -10.87 -6.74 -2.00
CA TYR A 32 -12.32 -6.84 -1.91
C TYR A 32 -12.83 -8.27 -2.04
N TYR A 33 -12.44 -8.99 -3.09
CA TYR A 33 -12.95 -10.34 -3.35
C TYR A 33 -12.28 -11.39 -2.46
N GLY A 34 -11.08 -11.10 -1.92
CA GLY A 34 -10.41 -11.94 -0.93
C GLY A 34 -11.00 -11.84 0.48
N THR A 35 -11.78 -10.79 0.77
CA THR A 35 -12.50 -10.68 2.04
C THR A 35 -13.81 -11.44 2.00
N ASN A 36 -14.20 -12.05 3.13
CA ASN A 36 -15.56 -12.60 3.28
C ASN A 36 -16.53 -11.44 3.63
N SER A 37 -16.70 -10.51 2.70
CA SER A 37 -17.36 -9.22 2.96
C SER A 37 -18.88 -9.27 2.97
N GLY A 38 -19.53 -10.40 2.66
CA GLY A 38 -20.99 -10.45 2.58
C GLY A 38 -21.58 -9.36 1.67
N ASN A 39 -22.67 -8.72 2.06
CA ASN A 39 -23.23 -7.55 1.40
C ASN A 39 -22.78 -6.23 2.04
N THR A 40 -21.70 -6.23 2.82
CA THR A 40 -21.19 -5.05 3.51
C THR A 40 -20.41 -4.16 2.56
N ARG A 41 -20.50 -2.85 2.80
CA ARG A 41 -19.75 -1.85 2.02
C ARG A 41 -18.34 -1.70 2.58
N TRP A 42 -17.34 -1.78 1.71
CA TRP A 42 -15.94 -1.66 2.05
C TRP A 42 -15.28 -0.49 1.32
N ALA A 43 -14.47 0.28 2.02
CA ALA A 43 -13.43 1.07 1.38
C ALA A 43 -12.20 0.20 1.13
N ILE A 44 -11.64 0.23 -0.07
CA ILE A 44 -10.37 -0.41 -0.37
C ILE A 44 -9.36 0.68 -0.72
N VAL A 45 -8.35 0.83 0.11
CA VAL A 45 -7.28 1.82 -0.03
C VAL A 45 -6.05 1.12 -0.58
N VAL A 46 -5.65 1.48 -1.78
CA VAL A 46 -4.45 0.94 -2.43
C VAL A 46 -3.36 2.01 -2.40
N LEU A 47 -2.29 1.74 -1.68
CA LEU A 47 -1.14 2.62 -1.52
C LEU A 47 0.12 1.89 -1.97
N ASP A 48 0.70 2.34 -3.06
CA ASP A 48 1.87 1.70 -3.65
C ASP A 48 2.92 2.72 -4.07
N SER A 49 4.09 2.25 -4.50
CA SER A 49 5.14 3.10 -5.03
C SER A 49 4.73 3.69 -6.37
N ILE A 50 4.59 2.86 -7.38
CA ILE A 50 4.00 3.19 -8.70
C ILE A 50 3.39 1.91 -9.28
N GLY A 51 2.11 1.96 -9.63
CA GLY A 51 1.43 0.95 -10.41
C GLY A 51 1.01 1.50 -11.77
N GLU A 52 1.82 1.29 -12.80
CA GLU A 52 1.68 1.92 -14.12
C GLU A 52 1.84 3.45 -14.03
N PHE A 53 0.80 4.16 -13.62
CA PHE A 53 0.80 5.60 -13.42
C PHE A 53 0.22 6.00 -12.06
N GLU A 54 -0.64 5.14 -11.49
CA GLU A 54 -1.30 5.38 -10.22
C GLU A 54 -0.35 5.04 -9.07
N THR A 55 -0.43 5.82 -7.98
CA THR A 55 0.38 5.65 -6.77
C THR A 55 -0.50 5.45 -5.53
N TYR A 56 -1.73 5.97 -5.61
CA TYR A 56 -2.71 5.90 -4.54
C TYR A 56 -4.12 5.93 -5.13
N THR A 57 -4.95 4.96 -4.76
CA THR A 57 -6.36 4.89 -5.17
C THR A 57 -7.25 4.43 -4.03
N ILE A 58 -8.50 4.91 -4.04
CA ILE A 58 -9.56 4.43 -3.15
C ILE A 58 -10.69 3.86 -3.98
N TRP A 59 -11.22 2.73 -3.55
CA TRP A 59 -12.31 2.04 -4.20
C TRP A 59 -13.46 1.79 -3.22
N ASP A 60 -14.69 1.89 -3.73
CA ASP A 60 -15.92 1.50 -3.05
C ASP A 60 -16.30 0.10 -3.48
N GLY A 61 -16.32 -0.84 -2.54
CA GLY A 61 -16.70 -2.23 -2.77
C GLY A 61 -18.08 -2.54 -2.16
N LEU A 62 -19.06 -2.88 -2.99
CA LEU A 62 -20.41 -3.23 -2.54
C LEU A 62 -21.09 -4.19 -3.53
N GLY A 63 -21.84 -5.16 -3.02
CA GLY A 63 -22.67 -6.04 -3.84
C GLY A 63 -21.92 -6.81 -4.93
N GLY A 64 -20.66 -7.24 -4.67
CA GLY A 64 -19.83 -7.95 -5.63
C GLY A 64 -19.20 -7.06 -6.71
N ARG A 65 -19.20 -5.75 -6.53
CA ARG A 65 -18.60 -4.78 -7.46
C ARG A 65 -17.62 -3.87 -6.74
N ILE A 66 -16.59 -3.42 -7.45
CA ILE A 66 -15.69 -2.37 -7.00
C ILE A 66 -15.79 -1.18 -7.95
N LYS A 67 -15.76 0.03 -7.40
CA LYS A 67 -15.76 1.28 -8.14
C LYS A 67 -14.71 2.22 -7.57
N ARG A 68 -13.82 2.74 -8.40
CA ARG A 68 -12.83 3.72 -7.97
C ARG A 68 -13.50 5.05 -7.66
N ILE A 69 -13.21 5.61 -6.48
CA ILE A 69 -13.75 6.89 -6.00
C ILE A 69 -12.67 7.96 -5.85
N HIS A 70 -11.39 7.56 -5.75
CA HIS A 70 -10.26 8.48 -5.75
C HIS A 70 -9.08 7.88 -6.51
N SER A 71 -8.27 8.73 -7.14
CA SER A 71 -7.04 8.35 -7.82
C SER A 71 -6.03 9.47 -7.75
N GLN A 72 -4.82 9.12 -7.36
CA GLN A 72 -3.63 9.97 -7.41
C GLN A 72 -2.52 9.21 -8.12
N GLY A 73 -1.76 9.91 -8.94
CA GLY A 73 -0.69 9.31 -9.71
C GLY A 73 0.62 10.09 -9.60
N TYR A 74 1.58 9.65 -10.37
CA TYR A 74 2.88 10.30 -10.51
C TYR A 74 2.73 11.82 -10.71
N PRO A 75 3.59 12.67 -10.10
CA PRO A 75 4.77 12.34 -9.30
C PRO A 75 4.49 12.18 -7.78
N HIS A 76 3.24 12.19 -7.37
CA HIS A 76 2.85 12.20 -5.96
C HIS A 76 2.66 10.78 -5.45
N SER A 77 3.69 10.19 -4.83
CA SER A 77 3.68 8.83 -4.30
C SER A 77 4.15 8.78 -2.86
N ILE A 78 3.27 8.34 -1.97
CA ILE A 78 3.56 8.11 -0.55
C ILE A 78 4.58 6.97 -0.42
N GLY A 79 4.43 5.90 -1.21
CA GLY A 79 5.36 4.76 -1.18
C GLY A 79 6.76 5.16 -1.64
N LEU A 80 6.90 5.89 -2.75
CA LEU A 80 8.21 6.38 -3.22
C LEU A 80 8.85 7.36 -2.23
N TRP A 81 8.06 8.21 -1.59
CA TRP A 81 8.59 9.07 -0.54
C TRP A 81 9.17 8.24 0.61
N TYR A 82 8.45 7.23 1.09
CA TYR A 82 8.94 6.37 2.17
C TYR A 82 10.21 5.61 1.76
N SER A 83 10.26 5.09 0.52
CA SER A 83 11.45 4.45 -0.03
C SER A 83 12.63 5.42 -0.22
N ALA A 84 12.38 6.67 -0.65
CA ALA A 84 13.42 7.70 -0.74
C ALA A 84 13.98 8.07 0.65
N MET A 85 13.13 8.11 1.68
CA MET A 85 13.57 8.31 3.05
C MET A 85 14.34 7.09 3.59
N THR A 86 13.95 5.88 3.22
CA THR A 86 14.70 4.65 3.52
C THR A 86 16.12 4.75 2.97
N GLN A 87 16.28 5.16 1.71
CA GLN A 87 17.59 5.39 1.10
C GLN A 87 18.35 6.52 1.77
N ARG A 88 17.69 7.64 2.09
CA ARG A 88 18.28 8.79 2.81
C ARG A 88 18.86 8.37 4.17
N LEU A 89 18.27 7.39 4.84
CA LEU A 89 18.74 6.83 6.10
C LEU A 89 19.89 5.81 5.92
N GLY A 90 20.40 5.61 4.70
CA GLY A 90 21.48 4.67 4.39
C GLY A 90 21.02 3.21 4.29
N LEU A 91 19.71 2.98 4.15
CA LEU A 91 19.10 1.67 4.01
C LEU A 91 18.80 1.35 2.53
N VAL A 92 18.43 0.12 2.23
CA VAL A 92 18.11 -0.33 0.87
C VAL A 92 16.63 -0.14 0.59
N ALA A 93 16.30 0.79 -0.31
CA ALA A 93 14.92 1.02 -0.76
C ALA A 93 14.29 -0.25 -1.37
N ASN A 94 12.99 -0.44 -1.18
CA ASN A 94 12.20 -1.62 -1.55
C ASN A 94 12.60 -2.93 -0.82
N LYS A 95 13.36 -2.82 0.27
CA LYS A 95 13.79 -3.96 1.08
C LYS A 95 13.76 -3.67 2.57
N ASP A 96 14.29 -2.53 2.97
CA ASP A 96 14.60 -2.22 4.37
C ASP A 96 13.61 -1.21 4.99
N GLU A 97 12.47 -0.91 4.34
CA GLU A 97 11.46 0.03 4.83
C GLU A 97 11.01 -0.28 6.26
N TYR A 98 10.96 -1.55 6.63
CA TYR A 98 10.59 -1.98 7.98
C TYR A 98 11.60 -1.53 9.05
N LEU A 99 12.87 -1.32 8.66
CA LEU A 99 13.91 -0.82 9.58
C LEU A 99 13.68 0.65 9.94
N VAL A 100 13.11 1.47 9.02
CA VAL A 100 12.75 2.86 9.33
C VAL A 100 11.80 2.90 10.53
N ALA A 101 10.76 2.05 10.52
CA ALA A 101 9.82 1.97 11.63
C ALA A 101 10.46 1.42 12.93
N GLN A 102 11.54 0.62 12.83
CA GLN A 102 12.30 0.19 14.00
C GLN A 102 13.18 1.30 14.57
N MET A 103 13.91 2.02 13.71
CA MET A 103 14.73 3.18 14.09
C MET A 103 13.88 4.28 14.74
N ALA A 104 12.69 4.52 14.18
CA ALA A 104 11.75 5.52 14.69
C ALA A 104 11.41 5.35 16.17
N LYS A 105 11.44 4.13 16.71
CA LYS A 105 11.18 3.86 18.12
C LYS A 105 12.25 4.42 19.07
N GLN A 106 13.42 4.76 18.56
CA GLN A 106 14.56 5.24 19.31
C GLN A 106 14.78 6.75 19.12
N GLY A 107 14.00 7.38 18.23
CA GLY A 107 14.15 8.79 17.88
C GLY A 107 13.06 9.69 18.44
N ASN A 108 13.29 10.99 18.30
CA ASN A 108 12.34 12.05 18.64
C ASN A 108 11.80 12.70 17.36
N ALA A 109 10.55 12.39 17.00
CA ALA A 109 9.90 12.90 15.79
C ALA A 109 9.81 14.42 15.74
N GLU A 110 9.65 15.11 16.86
CA GLU A 110 9.47 16.57 16.93
C GLU A 110 10.68 17.35 16.40
N ARG A 111 11.85 16.72 16.41
CA ARG A 111 13.08 17.37 15.96
C ARG A 111 13.09 17.74 14.47
N TYR A 112 12.51 16.91 13.63
CA TYR A 112 12.44 17.11 12.18
C TYR A 112 11.01 17.12 11.64
N LYS A 113 10.01 17.19 12.52
CA LYS A 113 8.59 17.21 12.13
C LYS A 113 8.29 18.31 11.13
N LYS A 114 8.75 19.54 11.40
CA LYS A 114 8.51 20.69 10.51
C LYS A 114 9.15 20.50 9.15
N ASP A 115 10.40 20.03 9.10
CA ASP A 115 11.12 19.79 7.84
C ASP A 115 10.40 18.72 6.98
N VAL A 116 9.90 17.66 7.62
CA VAL A 116 9.12 16.64 6.94
C VAL A 116 7.78 17.19 6.47
N ASP A 117 7.07 17.97 7.30
CA ASP A 117 5.78 18.58 6.95
C ASP A 117 5.89 19.50 5.71
N GLU A 118 6.99 20.23 5.56
CA GLU A 118 7.23 21.13 4.42
C GLU A 118 7.35 20.39 3.07
N LEU A 119 7.57 19.08 3.08
CA LEU A 119 7.58 18.26 1.86
C LEU A 119 6.18 18.04 1.26
N PHE A 120 5.12 18.33 2.01
CA PHE A 120 3.76 17.95 1.67
C PHE A 120 2.83 19.13 1.43
N ASP A 121 1.86 18.92 0.54
CA ASP A 121 0.62 19.68 0.38
C ASP A 121 -0.54 18.68 0.50
N ILE A 122 -1.16 18.65 1.68
CA ILE A 122 -2.19 17.64 2.03
C ILE A 122 -3.56 18.29 2.11
N ASN A 123 -4.48 17.78 1.28
CA ASN A 123 -5.90 18.09 1.35
C ASN A 123 -6.68 16.78 1.12
N TYR A 124 -6.97 16.06 2.20
CA TYR A 124 -7.52 14.70 2.12
C TYR A 124 -8.75 14.60 1.21
N PRO A 125 -8.80 13.58 0.33
CA PRO A 125 -7.92 12.42 0.26
C PRO A 125 -6.61 12.65 -0.51
N SER A 126 -6.34 13.81 -1.07
CA SER A 126 -5.13 14.07 -1.85
C SER A 126 -3.92 14.33 -0.93
N VAL A 127 -2.80 13.67 -1.26
CA VAL A 127 -1.51 13.80 -0.58
C VAL A 127 -0.45 14.15 -1.62
N LYS A 128 -0.19 15.43 -1.81
CA LYS A 128 0.76 15.92 -2.81
C LYS A 128 2.11 16.24 -2.17
N PHE A 129 3.13 16.32 -2.98
CA PHE A 129 4.49 16.64 -2.58
C PHE A 129 4.95 17.93 -3.24
N ASN A 130 5.63 18.77 -2.48
CA ASN A 130 6.24 20.01 -2.94
C ASN A 130 7.57 19.78 -3.68
N VAL A 131 8.12 18.55 -3.59
CA VAL A 131 9.38 18.14 -4.20
C VAL A 131 9.19 16.89 -5.02
N ASN A 132 10.07 16.67 -6.00
CA ASN A 132 10.02 15.47 -6.83
C ASN A 132 10.81 14.34 -6.17
N MET A 133 10.10 13.39 -5.55
CA MET A 133 10.67 12.25 -4.84
C MET A 133 11.48 11.29 -5.72
N HIS A 134 11.27 11.29 -7.05
CA HIS A 134 12.06 10.48 -7.99
C HIS A 134 13.51 10.92 -8.13
N ARG A 135 13.84 12.13 -7.69
CA ARG A 135 15.23 12.62 -7.69
C ARG A 135 16.02 12.14 -6.48
N GLY A 136 15.37 11.41 -5.56
CA GLY A 136 15.93 11.06 -4.27
C GLY A 136 16.02 12.24 -3.32
N LEU A 137 16.38 11.96 -2.09
CA LEU A 137 16.55 12.92 -1.00
C LEU A 137 17.90 12.74 -0.29
N ASP A 138 18.89 12.13 -0.94
CA ASP A 138 20.14 11.71 -0.32
C ASP A 138 20.91 12.85 0.37
N ALA A 139 20.84 14.04 -0.19
CA ALA A 139 21.49 15.24 0.36
C ALA A 139 20.56 16.10 1.26
N TRP A 140 19.31 15.67 1.48
CA TRP A 140 18.37 16.42 2.30
C TRP A 140 18.63 16.20 3.78
N LEU A 141 18.78 17.27 4.56
CA LEU A 141 19.15 17.27 5.99
C LEU A 141 20.41 16.41 6.25
N PRO A 142 21.57 16.71 5.65
CA PRO A 142 22.75 15.83 5.67
C PRO A 142 23.23 15.50 7.08
N ASP A 143 23.09 16.43 8.03
CA ASP A 143 23.56 16.29 9.42
C ASP A 143 22.47 15.77 10.36
N ALA A 144 21.31 15.30 9.83
CA ALA A 144 20.23 14.82 10.68
C ALA A 144 20.61 13.51 11.38
N ASP A 145 20.28 13.45 12.70
CA ASP A 145 20.30 12.20 13.43
C ASP A 145 19.36 11.20 12.77
N ALA A 146 19.85 10.01 12.50
CA ALA A 146 19.13 9.01 11.72
C ALA A 146 17.87 8.48 12.44
N ASN A 147 17.91 8.31 13.76
CA ASN A 147 16.77 7.82 14.51
C ASN A 147 15.68 8.90 14.65
N ASP A 148 16.07 10.15 14.89
CA ASP A 148 15.14 11.27 14.98
C ASP A 148 14.47 11.54 13.63
N LEU A 149 15.25 11.47 12.53
CA LEU A 149 14.69 11.60 11.18
C LEU A 149 13.76 10.43 10.86
N ALA A 150 14.13 9.20 11.18
CA ALA A 150 13.26 8.04 11.00
C ALA A 150 11.96 8.17 11.80
N ALA A 151 12.03 8.72 13.03
CA ALA A 151 10.87 8.98 13.86
C ALA A 151 9.92 10.01 13.22
N ALA A 152 10.47 11.11 12.67
CA ALA A 152 9.67 12.12 11.99
C ALA A 152 9.00 11.57 10.71
N VAL A 153 9.75 10.78 9.92
CA VAL A 153 9.24 10.11 8.71
C VAL A 153 8.11 9.13 9.05
N GLN A 154 8.32 8.28 10.04
CA GLN A 154 7.31 7.30 10.45
C GLN A 154 6.06 7.99 11.01
N SER A 155 6.24 9.01 11.85
CA SER A 155 5.13 9.79 12.39
C SER A 155 4.28 10.44 11.28
N LYS A 156 4.93 11.02 10.26
CA LYS A 156 4.21 11.60 9.10
C LYS A 156 3.48 10.54 8.29
N PHE A 157 4.08 9.37 8.09
CA PHE A 157 3.42 8.27 7.40
C PHE A 157 2.15 7.82 8.15
N GLU A 158 2.24 7.67 9.46
CA GLU A 158 1.10 7.32 10.34
C GLU A 158 0.01 8.39 10.30
N GLU A 159 0.39 9.68 10.33
CA GLU A 159 -0.52 10.82 10.18
C GLU A 159 -1.28 10.77 8.86
N ILE A 160 -0.60 10.47 7.74
CA ILE A 160 -1.22 10.36 6.42
C ILE A 160 -2.23 9.23 6.37
N ILE A 161 -1.87 8.04 6.85
CA ILE A 161 -2.78 6.88 6.87
C ILE A 161 -4.00 7.16 7.76
N MET A 162 -3.80 7.80 8.91
CA MET A 162 -4.87 8.21 9.81
C MET A 162 -5.78 9.27 9.16
N GLY A 163 -5.22 10.27 8.49
CA GLY A 163 -5.98 11.31 7.81
C GLY A 163 -6.85 10.77 6.66
N ILE A 164 -6.32 9.84 5.87
CA ILE A 164 -7.09 9.11 4.85
C ILE A 164 -8.24 8.33 5.51
N SER A 165 -7.96 7.66 6.63
CA SER A 165 -8.95 6.89 7.38
C SER A 165 -10.07 7.78 7.94
N LEU A 166 -9.72 8.92 8.52
CA LEU A 166 -10.67 9.92 9.01
C LEU A 166 -11.55 10.48 7.88
N TRP A 167 -10.96 10.74 6.71
CA TRP A 167 -11.71 11.17 5.54
C TRP A 167 -12.73 10.12 5.11
N LEU A 168 -12.33 8.84 5.04
CA LEU A 168 -13.23 7.73 4.71
C LEU A 168 -14.38 7.61 5.71
N LYS A 169 -14.09 7.76 7.00
CA LYS A 169 -15.09 7.65 8.07
C LYS A 169 -16.06 8.84 8.07
N ASN A 170 -15.53 10.06 8.04
CA ASN A 170 -16.32 11.26 8.27
C ASN A 170 -17.07 11.74 7.01
N VAL A 171 -16.47 11.57 5.82
CA VAL A 171 -17.06 12.05 4.56
C VAL A 171 -17.89 10.97 3.87
N HIS A 172 -17.43 9.73 3.91
CA HIS A 172 -18.08 8.62 3.20
C HIS A 172 -18.76 7.61 4.10
N HIS A 173 -18.64 7.75 5.43
CA HIS A 173 -19.29 6.92 6.44
C HIS A 173 -19.00 5.42 6.29
N TYR A 174 -17.77 5.06 5.85
CA TYR A 174 -17.38 3.66 5.82
C TYR A 174 -17.23 3.10 7.24
N GLU A 175 -17.74 1.89 7.42
CA GLU A 175 -17.58 1.12 8.64
C GLU A 175 -16.49 0.05 8.50
N GLN A 176 -16.04 -0.19 7.28
CA GLN A 176 -15.06 -1.24 6.97
C GLN A 176 -14.03 -0.72 5.98
N VAL A 177 -12.75 -1.02 6.23
CA VAL A 177 -11.64 -0.62 5.38
C VAL A 177 -10.68 -1.79 5.13
N CYS A 178 -10.19 -1.90 3.90
CA CYS A 178 -9.12 -2.81 3.51
C CYS A 178 -7.95 -1.99 2.97
N PHE A 179 -6.74 -2.22 3.50
CA PHE A 179 -5.51 -1.60 3.02
C PHE A 179 -4.73 -2.58 2.14
N MET A 180 -4.28 -2.08 0.98
CA MET A 180 -3.60 -2.81 -0.07
C MET A 180 -2.39 -2.02 -0.58
N GLY A 181 -1.54 -2.69 -1.35
CA GLY A 181 -0.27 -2.15 -1.85
C GLY A 181 0.87 -2.34 -0.86
N GLY A 182 2.10 -2.02 -1.27
CA GLY A 182 3.30 -2.18 -0.45
C GLY A 182 3.27 -1.39 0.86
N CYS A 183 2.63 -0.22 0.86
CA CYS A 183 2.49 0.63 2.06
C CYS A 183 1.63 0.01 3.17
N ALA A 184 0.73 -0.93 2.83
CA ALA A 184 -0.07 -1.65 3.83
C ALA A 184 0.76 -2.59 4.73
N LEU A 185 2.03 -2.83 4.39
CA LEU A 185 2.98 -3.57 5.22
C LEU A 185 3.54 -2.74 6.40
N ASN A 186 3.30 -1.44 6.41
CA ASN A 186 3.69 -0.59 7.56
C ASN A 186 2.77 -0.86 8.75
N LYS A 187 3.14 -1.87 9.53
CA LYS A 187 2.33 -2.34 10.65
C LYS A 187 2.01 -1.25 11.68
N PRO A 188 2.93 -0.37 12.12
CA PRO A 188 2.60 0.68 13.08
C PRO A 188 1.47 1.60 12.60
N ALA A 189 1.49 2.01 11.33
CA ALA A 189 0.43 2.87 10.77
C ALA A 189 -0.93 2.17 10.74
N ILE A 190 -0.96 0.89 10.39
CA ILE A 190 -2.20 0.10 10.38
C ILE A 190 -2.69 -0.17 11.81
N ASP A 191 -1.79 -0.49 12.74
CA ASP A 191 -2.15 -0.71 14.15
C ASP A 191 -2.79 0.56 14.76
N ASN A 192 -2.33 1.76 14.40
CA ASN A 192 -2.95 3.01 14.83
C ASN A 192 -4.40 3.14 14.34
N VAL A 193 -4.69 2.76 13.10
CA VAL A 193 -6.06 2.74 12.58
C VAL A 193 -6.92 1.72 13.33
N ILE A 194 -6.40 0.52 13.57
CA ILE A 194 -7.10 -0.53 14.34
C ILE A 194 -7.40 -0.03 15.76
N ASN A 195 -6.40 0.53 16.43
CA ASN A 195 -6.50 0.98 17.82
C ASN A 195 -7.44 2.20 17.98
N SER A 196 -7.61 3.00 16.94
CA SER A 196 -8.56 4.13 16.94
C SER A 196 -10.01 3.69 17.05
N ARG A 197 -10.33 2.43 16.70
CA ARG A 197 -11.68 1.84 16.70
C ARG A 197 -12.70 2.61 15.85
N MET A 198 -12.22 3.43 14.88
CA MET A 198 -13.12 4.19 14.01
C MET A 198 -13.87 3.31 12.99
N PHE A 199 -13.29 2.15 12.65
CA PHE A 199 -13.93 1.17 11.78
C PHE A 199 -14.31 -0.07 12.57
N GLN A 200 -15.43 -0.71 12.17
CA GLN A 200 -15.82 -2.00 12.72
C GLN A 200 -14.85 -3.11 12.31
N HIS A 201 -14.33 -3.01 11.08
CA HIS A 201 -13.34 -3.93 10.54
C HIS A 201 -12.24 -3.18 9.77
N VAL A 202 -11.00 -3.48 10.13
CA VAL A 202 -9.81 -3.10 9.39
C VAL A 202 -9.16 -4.39 8.89
N HIS A 203 -8.97 -4.52 7.59
CA HIS A 203 -8.41 -5.71 6.96
C HIS A 203 -7.15 -5.36 6.18
N VAL A 204 -6.13 -6.19 6.37
CA VAL A 204 -4.94 -6.25 5.51
C VAL A 204 -4.76 -7.72 5.15
N PRO A 205 -4.88 -8.10 3.87
CA PRO A 205 -4.69 -9.49 3.49
C PRO A 205 -3.22 -9.90 3.66
N LYS A 206 -2.97 -11.22 3.69
CA LYS A 206 -1.63 -11.78 3.93
C LYS A 206 -0.57 -11.27 2.97
N HIS A 207 -0.94 -11.00 1.72
CA HIS A 207 -0.06 -10.48 0.68
C HIS A 207 -0.65 -9.19 0.07
N PRO A 208 -0.59 -8.06 0.78
CA PRO A 208 -1.23 -6.83 0.31
C PRO A 208 -0.51 -6.20 -0.89
N GLY A 209 0.78 -6.51 -1.09
CA GLY A 209 1.60 -6.04 -2.22
C GLY A 209 1.41 -6.86 -3.50
N ASP A 210 2.34 -6.71 -4.44
CA ASP A 210 2.31 -7.31 -5.78
C ASP A 210 2.07 -8.82 -5.83
N PRO A 211 2.63 -9.63 -4.92
CA PRO A 211 2.33 -11.08 -4.95
C PRO A 211 0.84 -11.40 -4.87
N GLY A 212 0.07 -10.64 -4.08
CA GLY A 212 -1.39 -10.81 -3.99
C GLY A 212 -2.14 -10.26 -5.21
N SER A 213 -1.62 -9.22 -5.85
CA SER A 213 -2.25 -8.61 -7.03
C SER A 213 -2.35 -9.57 -8.22
N CYS A 214 -1.50 -10.59 -8.30
CA CYS A 214 -1.60 -11.66 -9.30
C CYS A 214 -2.99 -12.32 -9.27
N LEU A 215 -3.47 -12.69 -8.09
CA LEU A 215 -4.82 -13.23 -7.91
C LEU A 215 -5.89 -12.17 -8.12
N GLY A 216 -5.62 -10.95 -7.69
CA GLY A 216 -6.49 -9.82 -7.91
C GLY A 216 -6.77 -9.56 -9.39
N SER A 217 -5.81 -9.80 -10.28
CA SER A 217 -6.01 -9.72 -11.73
C SER A 217 -7.08 -10.69 -12.23
N VAL A 218 -7.12 -11.89 -11.67
CA VAL A 218 -8.16 -12.88 -11.96
C VAL A 218 -9.50 -12.41 -11.39
N PHE A 219 -9.54 -11.99 -10.12
CA PHE A 219 -10.76 -11.57 -9.45
C PHE A 219 -11.41 -10.35 -10.10
N ALA A 220 -10.61 -9.40 -10.59
CA ALA A 220 -11.11 -8.25 -11.32
C ALA A 220 -11.89 -8.65 -12.58
N LYS A 221 -11.53 -9.77 -13.20
CA LYS A 221 -12.21 -10.31 -14.39
C LYS A 221 -13.39 -11.22 -14.06
N THR A 222 -13.21 -12.12 -13.10
CA THR A 222 -14.24 -13.09 -12.72
C THR A 222 -15.29 -12.52 -11.79
N LYS A 223 -14.93 -11.43 -11.06
CA LYS A 223 -15.76 -10.83 -9.99
C LYS A 223 -16.20 -11.86 -8.95
N THR A 224 -15.35 -12.85 -8.72
CA THR A 224 -15.63 -13.97 -7.84
C THR A 224 -14.99 -13.70 -6.50
N ARG A 225 -15.75 -13.90 -5.44
CA ARG A 225 -15.25 -13.94 -4.06
C ARG A 225 -14.66 -15.31 -3.81
N VAL A 226 -13.45 -15.34 -3.30
CA VAL A 226 -12.77 -16.58 -2.94
C VAL A 226 -12.40 -16.50 -1.48
N ASP A 227 -12.88 -17.45 -0.71
CA ASP A 227 -12.42 -17.66 0.64
C ASP A 227 -11.10 -18.45 0.59
N PHE A 228 -10.04 -17.83 1.07
CA PHE A 228 -8.72 -18.43 1.15
C PHE A 228 -8.43 -19.08 2.50
N SER A 229 -9.42 -19.15 3.40
CA SER A 229 -9.20 -19.63 4.77
C SER A 229 -8.63 -21.03 4.83
N ASP A 230 -8.85 -21.87 3.81
CA ASP A 230 -8.58 -23.30 3.95
C ASP A 230 -7.57 -23.96 3.02
N LYS A 231 -7.11 -23.38 1.90
CA LYS A 231 -6.43 -24.31 0.96
C LYS A 231 -5.24 -23.85 0.10
N ILE A 232 -4.89 -22.59 -0.06
CA ILE A 232 -3.89 -22.25 -1.09
C ILE A 232 -2.54 -21.79 -0.56
N TRP A 233 -2.43 -21.38 0.70
CA TRP A 233 -1.27 -20.65 1.19
C TRP A 233 -0.46 -21.29 2.31
N TYR A 234 -0.75 -22.54 2.68
CA TYR A 234 -0.10 -23.22 3.78
C TYR A 234 0.72 -24.42 3.37
N ASN A 235 1.76 -24.22 2.59
CA ASN A 235 2.91 -25.13 2.57
C ASN A 235 4.22 -24.40 2.27
N SER A 236 4.41 -23.22 2.85
CA SER A 236 5.75 -22.68 2.97
C SER A 236 6.07 -22.40 4.44
N THR A 237 6.08 -23.44 5.25
CA THR A 237 7.07 -23.54 6.30
C THR A 237 8.41 -23.78 5.63
N THR A 238 8.95 -22.80 4.95
CA THR A 238 10.38 -22.71 4.79
C THR A 238 10.86 -22.02 6.05
N ASP A 239 11.11 -22.82 7.08
CA ASP A 239 12.16 -22.53 8.03
C ASP A 239 13.33 -21.99 7.24
N GLY A 240 13.85 -20.82 7.68
CA GLY A 240 14.96 -20.11 7.03
C GLY A 240 16.27 -20.93 6.99
N LYS A 241 16.27 -22.00 6.21
CA LYS A 241 17.44 -22.81 5.83
C LYS A 241 17.28 -23.20 4.38
N GLY A 242 17.49 -22.24 3.50
CA GLY A 242 17.72 -22.46 2.09
C GLY A 242 19.18 -22.18 1.77
N LYS A 243 19.90 -23.22 1.37
CA LYS A 243 21.25 -23.16 0.81
C LYS A 243 21.29 -22.30 -0.43
#